data_4a2cf604bb8b92028979837a5e7998f0
#
_entry.id   4a2cf604bb8b92028979837a5e7998f0
#
_cell.length_a   1.000
_cell.length_b   1.000
_cell.length_c   1.000
_cell.angle_alpha   90.00
_cell.angle_beta   90.00
_cell.angle_gamma   90.00
#
_symmetry.space_group_name_H-M   'P 1'
#
loop_
_entity.id
_entity.type
_entity.pdbx_description
1 polymer ?
#
loop_
_entity_poly.entity_id
_entity_poly.type
_entity_poly.pdbx_seq_one_letter_code
_entity_poly.pdbx_strand_id
1 'polypeptide(L)'
;MEKIGQVILDDTLYPGKDLYTDGAIEDEMLEIARNYREKQWNGVIAERASWPILYHFSHIRENILSWIPFTGEENVLEIGSGCGAV
;
A
#
# COMPACT_ATOMS: atom_id res chain seq x y z
N MET A 1 -9.35 -14.08 12.70
CA MET A 1 -8.38 -12.96 12.80
C MET A 1 -6.96 -13.49 12.94
N GLU A 2 -6.04 -12.84 12.32
CA GLU A 2 -4.64 -13.23 12.31
C GLU A 2 -3.78 -12.04 12.71
N LYS A 3 -2.71 -12.29 13.46
CA LYS A 3 -1.76 -11.24 13.81
C LYS A 3 -0.49 -11.39 12.99
N ILE A 4 -0.15 -10.34 12.25
CA ILE A 4 1.06 -10.27 11.42
C ILE A 4 1.94 -9.14 11.96
N GLY A 5 2.99 -9.49 12.71
CA GLY A 5 3.78 -8.50 13.44
C GLY A 5 2.92 -7.77 14.48
N GLN A 6 2.79 -6.47 14.36
CA GLN A 6 1.94 -5.65 15.24
C GLN A 6 0.57 -5.38 14.63
N VAL A 7 0.29 -5.91 13.44
CA VAL A 7 -0.96 -5.70 12.71
C VAL A 7 -1.91 -6.86 12.97
N ILE A 8 -3.18 -6.53 13.22
CA ILE A 8 -4.23 -7.53 13.34
C ILE A 8 -5.01 -7.52 12.02
N LEU A 9 -4.99 -8.65 11.32
CA LEU A 9 -5.77 -8.86 10.11
C LEU A 9 -7.12 -9.47 10.50
N ASP A 10 -8.19 -8.75 10.24
CA ASP A 10 -9.56 -9.24 10.44
C ASP A 10 -10.14 -9.62 9.09
N ASP A 11 -10.16 -10.91 8.81
CA ASP A 11 -10.66 -11.48 7.57
C ASP A 11 -12.01 -12.21 7.75
N THR A 12 -12.72 -11.92 8.85
CA THR A 12 -13.98 -12.61 9.16
C THR A 12 -15.05 -12.44 8.08
N LEU A 13 -15.04 -11.32 7.37
CA LEU A 13 -15.98 -11.06 6.28
C LEU A 13 -15.42 -11.37 4.90
N TYR A 14 -14.20 -11.89 4.82
CA TYR A 14 -13.58 -12.24 3.55
C TYR A 14 -14.27 -13.47 2.92
N PRO A 15 -14.77 -13.35 1.67
CA PRO A 15 -15.55 -14.42 1.04
C PRO A 15 -14.71 -15.59 0.53
N GLY A 16 -13.40 -15.60 0.76
CA GLY A 16 -12.50 -16.67 0.32
C GLY A 16 -11.97 -16.50 -1.10
N LYS A 17 -12.35 -15.43 -1.79
CA LYS A 17 -11.86 -15.08 -3.12
C LYS A 17 -11.87 -13.57 -3.31
N ASP A 18 -11.00 -13.08 -4.15
CA ASP A 18 -10.93 -11.66 -4.47
C ASP A 18 -12.06 -11.29 -5.45
N LEU A 19 -12.89 -10.34 -5.02
CA LEU A 19 -14.01 -9.83 -5.84
C LEU A 19 -13.57 -8.64 -6.68
N TYR A 20 -12.55 -7.90 -6.22
CA TYR A 20 -11.96 -6.76 -6.91
C TYR A 20 -10.46 -6.96 -6.98
N THR A 21 -9.92 -6.99 -8.18
CA THR A 21 -8.48 -7.14 -8.40
C THR A 21 -8.08 -6.43 -9.68
N ASP A 22 -6.91 -5.80 -9.66
CA ASP A 22 -6.27 -5.23 -10.84
C ASP A 22 -5.40 -6.27 -11.57
N GLY A 23 -5.46 -7.51 -11.14
CA GLY A 23 -4.79 -8.62 -11.82
C GLY A 23 -3.27 -8.55 -11.78
N ALA A 24 -2.63 -8.61 -12.97
CA ALA A 24 -1.18 -8.67 -13.07
C ALA A 24 -0.45 -7.48 -12.43
N ILE A 25 -1.09 -6.30 -12.34
CA ILE A 25 -0.44 -5.13 -11.73
C ILE A 25 -0.30 -5.29 -10.22
N GLU A 26 -1.22 -5.98 -9.56
CA GLU A 26 -1.09 -6.27 -8.13
C GLU A 26 0.05 -7.23 -7.87
N ASP A 27 0.25 -8.22 -8.74
CA ASP A 27 1.38 -9.14 -8.65
C ASP A 27 2.71 -8.41 -8.83
N GLU A 28 2.78 -7.46 -9.76
CA GLU A 28 3.97 -6.63 -9.96
C GLU A 28 4.26 -5.76 -8.75
N MET A 29 3.23 -5.15 -8.15
CA MET A 29 3.40 -4.36 -6.93
C MET A 29 3.91 -5.20 -5.77
N LEU A 30 3.40 -6.41 -5.64
CA LEU A 30 3.85 -7.34 -4.60
C LEU A 30 5.31 -7.74 -4.81
N GLU A 31 5.72 -8.00 -6.04
CA GLU A 31 7.10 -8.29 -6.40
C GLU A 31 8.03 -7.13 -6.02
N ILE A 32 7.64 -5.90 -6.33
CA ILE A 32 8.41 -4.72 -5.97
C ILE A 32 8.52 -4.57 -4.44
N ALA A 33 7.41 -4.73 -3.73
CA ALA A 33 7.40 -4.61 -2.28
C ALA A 33 8.29 -5.64 -1.59
N ARG A 34 8.40 -6.85 -2.17
CA ARG A 34 9.21 -7.93 -1.62
C ARG A 34 10.70 -7.81 -1.94
N ASN A 35 11.05 -7.32 -3.13
CA ASN A 35 12.40 -7.39 -3.66
C ASN A 35 13.18 -6.09 -3.58
N TYR A 36 12.50 -4.97 -3.33
CA TYR A 36 13.13 -3.65 -3.27
C TYR A 36 12.81 -2.95 -1.97
N ARG A 37 13.78 -2.23 -1.44
CA ARG A 37 13.60 -1.38 -0.26
C ARG A 37 13.03 -0.03 -0.69
N GLU A 38 12.38 0.65 0.24
CA GLU A 38 11.77 1.97 0.01
C GLU A 38 12.73 2.97 -0.65
N LYS A 39 13.98 2.98 -0.22
CA LYS A 39 15.01 3.86 -0.80
C LYS A 39 15.31 3.58 -2.26
N GLN A 40 14.92 2.42 -2.79
CA GLN A 40 15.13 2.01 -4.18
C GLN A 40 13.92 2.29 -5.06
N TRP A 41 12.78 2.68 -4.48
CA TRP A 41 11.52 2.79 -5.22
C TRP A 41 11.55 3.88 -6.29
N ASN A 42 12.25 4.99 -6.09
CA ASN A 42 12.37 6.02 -7.12
C ASN A 42 13.00 5.48 -8.41
N GLY A 43 14.04 4.65 -8.28
CA GLY A 43 14.66 4.00 -9.43
C GLY A 43 13.74 2.98 -10.09
N VAL A 44 12.98 2.22 -9.30
CA VAL A 44 12.01 1.24 -9.80
C VAL A 44 10.89 1.95 -10.57
N ILE A 45 10.37 3.07 -10.04
CA ILE A 45 9.35 3.87 -10.71
C ILE A 45 9.83 4.33 -12.08
N ALA A 46 11.04 4.84 -12.16
CA ALA A 46 11.63 5.31 -13.41
C ALA A 46 11.83 4.17 -14.41
N GLU A 47 12.28 3.01 -13.94
CA GLU A 47 12.53 1.84 -14.78
C GLU A 47 11.24 1.24 -15.33
N ARG A 48 10.22 1.07 -14.48
CA ARG A 48 8.95 0.45 -14.88
C ARG A 48 8.10 1.35 -15.75
N ALA A 49 8.23 2.68 -15.60
CA ALA A 49 7.54 3.70 -16.42
C ALA A 49 6.02 3.44 -16.52
N SER A 50 5.41 3.07 -15.41
CA SER A 50 4.00 2.66 -15.32
C SER A 50 3.25 3.56 -14.34
N TRP A 51 2.05 4.02 -14.73
CA TRP A 51 1.23 4.84 -13.87
C TRP A 51 0.87 4.16 -12.53
N PRO A 52 0.43 2.89 -12.50
CA PRO A 52 0.12 2.24 -11.23
C PRO A 52 1.32 2.15 -10.29
N ILE A 53 2.51 1.91 -10.81
CA ILE A 53 3.72 1.83 -10.00
C ILE A 53 4.08 3.22 -9.45
N LEU A 54 4.03 4.25 -10.28
CA LEU A 54 4.22 5.64 -9.82
C LEU A 54 3.20 5.99 -8.73
N TYR A 55 1.94 5.69 -8.96
CA TYR A 55 0.86 6.02 -8.04
C TYR A 55 1.05 5.37 -6.67
N HIS A 56 1.41 4.08 -6.63
CA HIS A 56 1.46 3.34 -5.37
C HIS A 56 2.79 3.47 -4.61
N PHE A 57 3.91 3.70 -5.32
CA PHE A 57 5.23 3.69 -4.69
C PHE A 57 5.87 5.07 -4.54
N SER A 58 5.32 6.11 -5.14
CA SER A 58 5.87 7.46 -5.00
C SER A 58 5.68 7.98 -3.58
N HIS A 59 6.77 8.45 -2.97
CA HIS A 59 6.72 9.08 -1.65
C HIS A 59 5.90 10.37 -1.63
N ILE A 60 5.62 10.97 -2.79
CA ILE A 60 4.77 12.17 -2.89
C ILE A 60 3.35 11.91 -2.37
N ARG A 61 2.90 10.65 -2.38
CA ARG A 61 1.60 10.26 -1.84
C ARG A 61 1.47 10.60 -0.35
N GLU A 62 2.56 10.63 0.37
CA GLU A 62 2.57 11.02 1.78
C GLU A 62 2.08 12.44 2.00
N ASN A 63 2.19 13.32 1.00
CA ASN A 63 1.76 14.71 1.10
C ASN A 63 0.26 14.86 1.33
N ILE A 64 -0.53 13.82 1.08
CA ILE A 64 -1.96 13.82 1.37
C ILE A 64 -2.21 13.96 2.88
N LEU A 65 -1.37 13.35 3.70
CA LEU A 65 -1.52 13.32 5.16
C LEU A 65 -0.40 14.01 5.93
N SER A 66 0.76 14.24 5.34
CA SER A 66 1.94 14.72 6.05
C SER A 66 1.79 16.13 6.64
N TRP A 67 0.81 16.91 6.16
CA TRP A 67 0.50 18.24 6.70
C TRP A 67 -0.31 18.18 8.00
N ILE A 68 -0.83 17.02 8.36
CA ILE A 68 -1.64 16.83 9.58
C ILE A 68 -0.71 16.54 10.73
N PRO A 69 -0.75 17.35 11.82
CA PRO A 69 0.15 17.15 12.96
C PRO A 69 -0.35 16.02 13.88
N PHE A 70 -0.16 14.78 13.46
CA PHE A 70 -0.52 13.62 14.28
C PHE A 70 0.33 13.59 15.57
N THR A 71 -0.34 13.32 16.69
CA THR A 71 0.34 13.22 18.00
C THR A 71 0.63 11.78 18.43
N GLY A 72 0.05 10.81 17.73
CA GLY A 72 0.12 9.40 18.08
C GLY A 72 -1.04 8.92 18.96
N GLU A 73 -1.92 9.84 19.35
CA GLU A 73 -3.08 9.51 20.20
C GLU A 73 -4.39 9.40 19.40
N GLU A 74 -4.38 9.78 18.15
CA GLU A 74 -5.56 9.75 17.32
C GLU A 74 -5.95 8.31 16.93
N ASN A 75 -7.26 8.08 16.81
CA ASN A 75 -7.79 6.90 16.14
C ASN A 75 -8.07 7.28 14.69
N VAL A 76 -7.47 6.55 13.76
CA VAL A 76 -7.58 6.85 12.33
C VAL A 76 -8.30 5.70 11.64
N LEU A 77 -9.30 6.02 10.84
CA LEU A 77 -10.00 5.06 9.98
C LEU A 77 -9.73 5.43 8.52
N GLU A 78 -9.20 4.47 7.77
CA GLU A 78 -9.04 4.60 6.34
C GLU A 78 -10.02 3.66 5.64
N ILE A 79 -10.82 4.21 4.71
CA ILE A 79 -11.80 3.44 3.94
C ILE A 79 -11.30 3.34 2.50
N GLY A 80 -11.33 2.12 1.95
CA GLY A 80 -10.90 1.90 0.58
C GLY A 80 -9.40 2.04 0.38
N SER A 81 -8.61 1.57 1.34
CA SER A 81 -7.14 1.70 1.31
C SER A 81 -6.48 1.03 0.09
N GLY A 82 -7.14 0.05 -0.51
CA GLY A 82 -6.57 -0.69 -1.64
C GLY A 82 -5.23 -1.32 -1.27
N CYS A 83 -4.19 -0.99 -2.04
CA CYS A 83 -2.84 -1.50 -1.80
C CYS A 83 -2.02 -0.61 -0.84
N GLY A 84 -2.66 0.30 -0.14
CA GLY A 84 -1.99 1.10 0.89
C GLY A 84 -1.06 2.17 0.35
N ALA A 85 -1.49 2.92 -0.68
CA ALA A 85 -0.64 3.94 -1.32
C ALA A 85 -0.40 5.18 -0.44
N VAL A 86 -1.21 5.39 0.58
CA VAL A 86 -1.15 6.57 1.47
C VAL A 86 -0.63 6.23 2.85
#